data_1b66af141faeb659cbefa5be5a397479
#
_entry.id   1b66af141faeb659cbefa5be5a397479
#
_cell.length_a   1.000
_cell.length_b   1.000
_cell.length_c   1.000
_cell.angle_alpha   90.00
_cell.angle_beta   90.00
_cell.angle_gamma   90.00
#
_symmetry.space_group_name_H-M   'P 1'
#
loop_
_entity.id
_entity.type
_entity.pdbx_description
1 polymer ?
#
loop_
_entity_poly.entity_id
_entity_poly.type
_entity_poly.pdbx_seq_one_letter_code
_entity_poly.pdbx_strand_id
1 'polypeptide(L)'
;MQRIGIFLIALLAGWPLLSAQQMINAPLLGLQVDVVYLSSDLLEGRETGKEGETMAAQYIAHRFQELGLQPKGAGGSWYQSFDFNYKAHPHAEEGEARTGKNVLGYLDNGAEQTVIIGAHYDHLGHGIMGSLNAGDPAIHNGADDNASGVAAMLRIAEDLKKGRDKNNNYLFMGFSGEEMGLYGSKYFANNPTINLGKANYMLNLDMVGRLNEEKVLAISGAGTSPAWKEVMEGLSIGGIQAKLSDSGIGPSDHTSFYLKDIPVLHFFTGQHTDYHKPSDDAELVNYQGILLVTDYILALIDELDDNGPLAFTKTKDEEEGKRAAAFKVTLGVMPDYVYTGEGMRIDGVIDGRPGAAAGLENGDIIIRIGDMEVKDIYDYMEGLGKYKVGDKAIVVVKRGEEVIDKEVEF
;
A
#
# COMPACT_ATOMS: atom_id res chain seq x y z
N MET A 1 -5.91 -40.26 -85.11
CA MET A 1 -4.94 -39.73 -84.17
C MET A 1 -5.65 -38.79 -83.16
N GLN A 2 -6.06 -39.34 -82.04
CA GLN A 2 -6.74 -38.58 -80.96
C GLN A 2 -5.70 -38.10 -79.97
N ARG A 3 -5.66 -36.80 -79.69
CA ARG A 3 -4.81 -36.22 -78.63
C ARG A 3 -5.65 -36.13 -77.37
N ILE A 4 -5.18 -36.85 -76.33
CA ILE A 4 -5.73 -36.81 -75.00
C ILE A 4 -5.03 -35.66 -74.27
N GLY A 5 -5.79 -34.64 -73.90
CA GLY A 5 -5.34 -33.55 -73.02
C GLY A 5 -5.51 -33.95 -71.57
N ILE A 6 -4.43 -33.96 -70.84
CA ILE A 6 -4.44 -34.19 -69.37
C ILE A 6 -4.59 -32.79 -68.70
N PHE A 7 -5.74 -32.58 -68.04
CA PHE A 7 -5.95 -31.42 -67.15
C PHE A 7 -5.37 -31.74 -65.75
N LEU A 8 -4.30 -31.05 -65.37
CA LEU A 8 -3.79 -31.05 -64.00
C LEU A 8 -4.58 -30.03 -63.21
N ILE A 9 -5.45 -30.47 -62.30
CA ILE A 9 -6.10 -29.61 -61.29
C ILE A 9 -5.14 -29.49 -60.12
N ALA A 10 -4.52 -28.31 -59.96
CA ALA A 10 -3.75 -27.97 -58.77
C ALA A 10 -4.72 -27.58 -57.66
N LEU A 11 -4.94 -28.46 -56.69
CA LEU A 11 -5.63 -28.14 -55.43
C LEU A 11 -4.68 -27.31 -54.55
N LEU A 12 -4.83 -25.97 -54.58
CA LEU A 12 -4.28 -25.07 -53.58
C LEU A 12 -5.09 -25.22 -52.31
N ALA A 13 -4.63 -26.10 -51.41
CA ALA A 13 -5.10 -26.12 -50.03
C ALA A 13 -4.62 -24.83 -49.34
N GLY A 14 -5.49 -23.83 -49.29
CA GLY A 14 -5.31 -22.67 -48.46
C GLY A 14 -5.34 -23.04 -46.97
N TRP A 15 -4.21 -23.18 -46.34
CA TRP A 15 -4.16 -23.22 -44.89
C TRP A 15 -4.56 -21.83 -44.37
N PRO A 16 -5.55 -21.70 -43.45
CA PRO A 16 -5.75 -20.46 -42.75
C PRO A 16 -4.51 -20.23 -41.89
N LEU A 17 -3.72 -19.20 -42.22
CA LEU A 17 -2.80 -18.59 -41.29
C LEU A 17 -3.64 -18.02 -40.17
N LEU A 18 -3.87 -18.79 -39.11
CA LEU A 18 -4.26 -18.24 -37.83
C LEU A 18 -3.10 -17.36 -37.32
N SER A 19 -3.12 -16.10 -37.71
CA SER A 19 -2.40 -15.09 -36.96
C SER A 19 -3.09 -14.98 -35.61
N ALA A 20 -2.66 -15.75 -34.64
CA ALA A 20 -2.89 -15.43 -33.24
C ALA A 20 -2.09 -14.16 -32.95
N GLN A 21 -2.64 -13.03 -33.34
CA GLN A 21 -2.23 -11.74 -32.84
C GLN A 21 -2.64 -11.76 -31.37
N GLN A 22 -1.69 -12.11 -30.49
CA GLN A 22 -1.86 -11.87 -29.07
C GLN A 22 -2.18 -10.39 -28.94
N MET A 23 -3.44 -10.08 -28.64
CA MET A 23 -3.82 -8.71 -28.33
C MET A 23 -3.04 -8.34 -27.08
N ILE A 24 -2.10 -7.44 -27.24
CA ILE A 24 -1.33 -6.89 -26.12
C ILE A 24 -2.37 -6.23 -25.20
N ASN A 25 -2.47 -6.74 -23.98
CA ASN A 25 -3.26 -6.09 -22.94
C ASN A 25 -2.48 -4.85 -22.50
N ALA A 26 -2.73 -3.71 -23.14
CA ALA A 26 -2.01 -2.46 -22.90
C ALA A 26 -2.07 -2.01 -21.41
N PRO A 27 -3.22 -2.12 -20.72
CA PRO A 27 -3.28 -1.86 -19.27
C PRO A 27 -2.32 -2.72 -18.45
N LEU A 28 -2.29 -4.01 -18.71
CA LEU A 28 -1.41 -4.94 -17.99
C LEU A 28 0.06 -4.64 -18.27
N LEU A 29 0.40 -4.33 -19.51
CA LEU A 29 1.77 -3.96 -19.89
C LEU A 29 2.22 -2.67 -19.18
N GLY A 30 1.33 -1.68 -19.08
CA GLY A 30 1.59 -0.43 -18.34
C GLY A 30 1.95 -0.70 -16.89
N LEU A 31 1.13 -1.49 -16.18
CA LEU A 31 1.39 -1.90 -14.80
C LEU A 31 2.75 -2.63 -14.66
N GLN A 32 3.05 -3.56 -15.59
CA GLN A 32 4.32 -4.28 -15.59
C GLN A 32 5.52 -3.33 -15.75
N VAL A 33 5.44 -2.38 -16.67
CA VAL A 33 6.52 -1.40 -16.89
C VAL A 33 6.75 -0.55 -15.65
N ASP A 34 5.67 -0.04 -15.04
CA ASP A 34 5.76 0.80 -13.85
C ASP A 34 6.38 0.04 -12.66
N VAL A 35 5.90 -1.17 -12.35
CA VAL A 35 6.44 -1.99 -11.26
C VAL A 35 7.89 -2.38 -11.52
N VAL A 36 8.21 -2.93 -12.70
CA VAL A 36 9.57 -3.39 -13.04
C VAL A 36 10.58 -2.24 -12.98
N TYR A 37 10.21 -1.04 -13.42
CA TYR A 37 11.11 0.09 -13.31
C TYR A 37 11.29 0.52 -11.84
N LEU A 38 10.20 0.71 -11.10
CA LEU A 38 10.24 1.19 -9.73
C LEU A 38 10.91 0.20 -8.77
N SER A 39 10.81 -1.10 -9.03
CA SER A 39 11.46 -2.14 -8.22
C SER A 39 12.77 -2.67 -8.82
N SER A 40 13.41 -1.91 -9.72
CA SER A 40 14.71 -2.32 -10.27
C SER A 40 15.86 -1.96 -9.34
N ASP A 41 16.93 -2.77 -9.36
CA ASP A 41 18.19 -2.51 -8.64
C ASP A 41 18.79 -1.13 -8.97
N LEU A 42 18.46 -0.57 -10.14
CA LEU A 42 18.89 0.77 -10.56
C LEU A 42 18.48 1.85 -9.57
N LEU A 43 17.36 1.66 -8.87
CA LEU A 43 16.82 2.61 -7.91
C LEU A 43 17.29 2.32 -6.48
N GLU A 44 18.19 1.35 -6.28
CA GLU A 44 18.83 1.04 -5.00
C GLU A 44 17.83 0.95 -3.82
N GLY A 45 16.61 0.41 -4.08
CA GLY A 45 15.56 0.26 -3.08
C GLY A 45 14.93 1.57 -2.61
N ARG A 46 15.06 2.65 -3.34
CA ARG A 46 14.32 3.94 -3.19
C ARG A 46 14.34 4.54 -1.77
N GLU A 47 15.45 4.37 -1.01
CA GLU A 47 15.54 4.92 0.35
C GLU A 47 15.34 6.43 0.36
N THR A 48 14.44 6.92 1.21
CA THR A 48 14.08 8.35 1.32
C THR A 48 15.31 9.24 1.50
N GLY A 49 15.39 10.28 0.66
CA GLY A 49 16.49 11.24 0.63
C GLY A 49 17.76 10.74 -0.07
N LYS A 50 17.70 9.60 -0.76
CA LYS A 50 18.80 9.08 -1.60
C LYS A 50 18.50 9.24 -3.10
N GLU A 51 19.48 8.93 -3.94
CA GLU A 51 19.38 9.11 -5.39
C GLU A 51 18.29 8.22 -6.00
N GLY A 52 18.15 6.98 -5.53
CA GLY A 52 17.12 6.06 -6.03
C GLY A 52 15.70 6.58 -5.80
N GLU A 53 15.43 7.19 -4.63
CA GLU A 53 14.16 7.89 -4.37
C GLU A 53 13.98 9.07 -5.34
N THR A 54 15.02 9.83 -5.59
CA THR A 54 14.98 10.96 -6.53
C THR A 54 14.66 10.50 -7.95
N MET A 55 15.24 9.39 -8.41
CA MET A 55 14.95 8.80 -9.73
C MET A 55 13.50 8.30 -9.81
N ALA A 56 12.99 7.66 -8.75
CA ALA A 56 11.60 7.22 -8.68
C ALA A 56 10.63 8.42 -8.72
N ALA A 57 10.93 9.50 -7.98
CA ALA A 57 10.15 10.74 -8.01
C ALA A 57 10.10 11.36 -9.42
N GLN A 58 11.23 11.37 -10.13
CA GLN A 58 11.31 11.87 -11.50
C GLN A 58 10.50 11.01 -12.45
N TYR A 59 10.54 9.70 -12.30
CA TYR A 59 9.74 8.77 -13.09
C TYR A 59 8.24 9.03 -12.89
N ILE A 60 7.76 9.10 -11.66
CA ILE A 60 6.35 9.36 -11.34
C ILE A 60 5.91 10.72 -11.91
N ALA A 61 6.72 11.77 -11.74
CA ALA A 61 6.43 13.08 -12.28
C ALA A 61 6.35 13.07 -13.83
N HIS A 62 7.23 12.30 -14.49
CA HIS A 62 7.19 12.12 -15.93
C HIS A 62 5.92 11.40 -16.37
N ARG A 63 5.52 10.33 -15.67
CA ARG A 63 4.27 9.62 -15.94
C ARG A 63 3.05 10.54 -15.76
N PHE A 64 3.02 11.37 -14.73
CA PHE A 64 1.96 12.38 -14.57
C PHE A 64 1.94 13.38 -15.73
N GLN A 65 3.11 13.81 -16.22
CA GLN A 65 3.21 14.69 -17.37
C GLN A 65 2.71 14.02 -18.66
N GLU A 66 3.07 12.75 -18.91
CA GLU A 66 2.59 11.98 -20.07
C GLU A 66 1.06 11.82 -20.05
N LEU A 67 0.47 11.62 -18.88
CA LEU A 67 -0.97 11.57 -18.69
C LEU A 67 -1.65 12.93 -18.84
N GLY A 68 -0.88 14.03 -18.98
CA GLY A 68 -1.39 15.39 -19.11
C GLY A 68 -2.04 15.91 -17.84
N LEU A 69 -1.57 15.47 -16.68
CA LEU A 69 -1.93 16.06 -15.39
C LEU A 69 -1.23 17.42 -15.20
N GLN A 70 -1.70 18.20 -14.23
CA GLN A 70 -1.08 19.48 -13.87
C GLN A 70 -0.17 19.27 -12.65
N PRO A 71 1.01 19.92 -12.57
CA PRO A 71 1.82 19.91 -11.36
C PRO A 71 1.11 20.62 -10.21
N LYS A 72 1.15 20.02 -9.00
CA LYS A 72 0.44 20.57 -7.83
C LYS A 72 1.32 20.56 -6.56
N GLY A 73 2.62 20.38 -6.71
CA GLY A 73 3.58 20.52 -5.63
C GLY A 73 3.87 21.97 -5.24
N ALA A 74 4.88 22.19 -4.43
CA ALA A 74 5.25 23.50 -3.94
C ALA A 74 5.65 24.43 -5.09
N GLY A 75 5.14 25.67 -5.08
CA GLY A 75 5.41 26.65 -6.12
C GLY A 75 4.95 26.28 -7.53
N GLY A 76 4.01 25.34 -7.67
CA GLY A 76 3.52 24.87 -8.96
C GLY A 76 4.46 23.86 -9.64
N SER A 77 5.38 23.25 -8.91
CA SER A 77 6.21 22.14 -9.37
C SER A 77 5.48 20.80 -9.22
N TRP A 78 6.11 19.71 -9.67
CA TRP A 78 5.63 18.35 -9.38
C TRP A 78 5.92 17.90 -7.93
N TYR A 79 6.83 18.61 -7.22
CA TYR A 79 7.39 18.15 -5.97
C TYR A 79 6.99 19.02 -4.79
N GLN A 80 6.85 18.37 -3.64
CA GLN A 80 6.80 19.01 -2.34
C GLN A 80 7.88 18.41 -1.45
N SER A 81 9.00 19.11 -1.28
CA SER A 81 10.13 18.67 -0.49
C SER A 81 9.90 18.91 1.00
N PHE A 82 10.46 18.04 1.83
CA PHE A 82 10.48 18.15 3.28
C PHE A 82 11.84 17.68 3.83
N ASP A 83 12.35 18.38 4.82
CA ASP A 83 13.59 18.01 5.47
C ASP A 83 13.32 17.15 6.70
N PHE A 84 14.18 16.16 6.93
CA PHE A 84 14.13 15.31 8.10
C PHE A 84 15.53 14.90 8.55
N ASN A 85 15.62 14.38 9.78
CA ASN A 85 16.87 13.88 10.33
C ASN A 85 16.83 12.35 10.35
N TYR A 86 17.55 11.72 9.42
CA TYR A 86 17.64 10.27 9.32
C TYR A 86 18.53 9.73 10.44
N LYS A 87 18.07 8.70 11.14
CA LYS A 87 18.84 7.96 12.13
C LYS A 87 18.86 6.49 11.76
N ALA A 88 20.04 5.92 11.59
CA ALA A 88 20.20 4.50 11.24
C ALA A 88 19.60 3.53 12.29
N HIS A 89 19.42 4.00 13.52
CA HIS A 89 18.64 3.32 14.57
C HIS A 89 18.10 4.37 15.57
N PRO A 90 17.02 4.06 16.31
CA PRO A 90 16.35 5.04 17.20
C PRO A 90 17.24 5.67 18.26
N HIS A 91 18.30 4.97 18.68
CA HIS A 91 19.24 5.42 19.71
C HIS A 91 20.52 6.08 19.16
N ALA A 92 20.60 6.33 17.85
CA ALA A 92 21.72 7.07 17.29
C ALA A 92 21.77 8.49 17.88
N GLU A 93 22.94 8.90 18.41
CA GLU A 93 23.11 10.25 18.98
C GLU A 93 23.06 11.32 17.90
N GLU A 94 23.64 11.04 16.74
CA GLU A 94 23.65 11.92 15.57
C GLU A 94 22.79 11.34 14.45
N GLY A 95 22.20 12.20 13.64
CA GLY A 95 21.46 11.85 12.44
C GLY A 95 22.02 12.56 11.20
N GLU A 96 21.73 12.04 10.04
CA GLU A 96 22.03 12.63 8.74
C GLU A 96 20.85 13.52 8.32
N ALA A 97 21.11 14.80 8.00
CA ALA A 97 20.08 15.66 7.41
C ALA A 97 19.79 15.20 5.97
N ARG A 98 18.54 14.88 5.70
CA ARG A 98 18.06 14.43 4.38
C ARG A 98 16.81 15.20 3.97
N THR A 99 16.53 15.20 2.68
CA THR A 99 15.34 15.81 2.09
C THR A 99 14.58 14.75 1.29
N GLY A 100 13.39 14.40 1.73
CA GLY A 100 12.42 13.61 0.96
C GLY A 100 11.51 14.52 0.13
N LYS A 101 10.75 13.94 -0.79
CA LYS A 101 9.84 14.72 -1.63
C LYS A 101 8.60 13.95 -2.03
N ASN A 102 7.42 14.50 -1.73
CA ASN A 102 6.17 14.01 -2.33
C ASN A 102 6.10 14.44 -3.80
N VAL A 103 5.45 13.62 -4.63
CA VAL A 103 5.19 13.89 -6.05
C VAL A 103 3.69 14.09 -6.25
N LEU A 104 3.27 15.21 -6.85
CA LEU A 104 1.86 15.60 -6.92
C LEU A 104 1.43 15.91 -8.36
N GLY A 105 0.45 15.14 -8.85
CA GLY A 105 -0.22 15.34 -10.13
C GLY A 105 -1.70 15.63 -9.94
N TYR A 106 -2.26 16.59 -10.67
CA TYR A 106 -3.64 17.04 -10.50
C TYR A 106 -4.43 16.93 -11.79
N LEU A 107 -5.58 16.28 -11.72
CA LEU A 107 -6.60 16.25 -12.76
C LEU A 107 -7.69 17.26 -12.40
N ASP A 108 -7.70 18.37 -13.13
CA ASP A 108 -8.67 19.44 -12.96
C ASP A 108 -9.90 19.18 -13.87
N ASN A 109 -11.02 18.86 -13.27
CA ASN A 109 -12.31 18.70 -13.94
C ASN A 109 -13.19 19.95 -13.77
N GLY A 110 -12.70 21.00 -13.10
CA GLY A 110 -13.48 22.19 -12.76
C GLY A 110 -14.48 21.97 -11.63
N ALA A 111 -14.34 20.88 -10.89
CA ALA A 111 -15.21 20.50 -9.79
C ALA A 111 -14.93 21.30 -8.50
N GLU A 112 -15.87 21.30 -7.56
CA GLU A 112 -15.69 21.96 -6.27
C GLU A 112 -14.83 21.15 -5.31
N GLN A 113 -14.98 19.81 -5.32
CA GLN A 113 -14.31 18.89 -4.42
C GLN A 113 -13.11 18.23 -5.11
N THR A 114 -12.20 17.71 -4.29
CA THR A 114 -11.02 16.97 -4.76
C THR A 114 -10.92 15.63 -4.04
N VAL A 115 -10.83 14.56 -4.79
CA VAL A 115 -10.47 13.22 -4.28
C VAL A 115 -8.96 13.11 -4.27
N ILE A 116 -8.38 12.58 -3.20
CA ILE A 116 -6.95 12.32 -3.08
C ILE A 116 -6.73 10.82 -3.28
N ILE A 117 -5.80 10.44 -4.16
CA ILE A 117 -5.41 9.05 -4.41
C ILE A 117 -3.90 8.98 -4.23
N GLY A 118 -3.44 8.15 -3.29
CA GLY A 118 -2.04 8.12 -2.91
C GLY A 118 -1.47 6.72 -2.76
N ALA A 119 -0.15 6.64 -2.92
CA ALA A 119 0.69 5.50 -2.63
C ALA A 119 2.08 6.00 -2.26
N HIS A 120 2.75 5.38 -1.28
CA HIS A 120 4.14 5.70 -1.06
C HIS A 120 5.02 5.06 -2.13
N TYR A 121 6.17 5.67 -2.41
CA TYR A 121 7.09 5.19 -3.45
C TYR A 121 8.52 4.98 -2.93
N ASP A 122 8.80 5.41 -1.69
CA ASP A 122 10.02 5.06 -0.99
C ASP A 122 9.99 3.60 -0.54
N HIS A 123 11.18 3.06 -0.22
CA HIS A 123 11.32 1.76 0.41
C HIS A 123 12.64 1.71 1.20
N LEU A 124 13.09 0.52 1.61
CA LEU A 124 14.12 0.32 2.64
C LEU A 124 15.57 0.48 2.14
N GLY A 125 15.80 0.80 0.87
CA GLY A 125 17.16 0.91 0.33
C GLY A 125 17.95 -0.39 0.44
N HIS A 126 19.08 -0.33 1.12
CA HIS A 126 19.90 -1.51 1.41
C HIS A 126 19.48 -2.26 2.69
N GLY A 127 18.33 -1.94 3.26
CA GLY A 127 17.79 -2.63 4.42
C GLY A 127 18.51 -2.36 5.74
N ILE A 128 19.11 -1.18 5.89
CA ILE A 128 19.76 -0.78 7.16
C ILE A 128 18.73 -0.60 8.28
N MET A 129 17.54 -0.10 7.93
CA MET A 129 16.38 0.01 8.83
C MET A 129 15.20 -0.74 8.24
N GLY A 130 14.30 -1.25 9.07
CA GLY A 130 13.04 -1.86 8.67
C GLY A 130 13.14 -3.26 8.06
N SER A 131 14.34 -3.70 7.63
CA SER A 131 14.53 -5.01 6.99
C SER A 131 14.18 -6.18 7.91
N LEU A 132 13.53 -7.19 7.34
CA LEU A 132 13.29 -8.51 7.93
C LEU A 132 14.24 -9.58 7.38
N ASN A 133 15.27 -9.17 6.62
CA ASN A 133 16.32 -10.05 6.16
C ASN A 133 17.37 -10.24 7.26
N ALA A 134 17.62 -11.49 7.66
CA ALA A 134 18.65 -11.83 8.64
C ALA A 134 20.09 -11.87 8.05
N GLY A 135 20.23 -11.67 6.73
CA GLY A 135 21.48 -11.69 6.02
C GLY A 135 22.24 -10.35 6.00
N ASP A 136 23.29 -10.30 5.20
CA ASP A 136 24.01 -9.05 4.93
C ASP A 136 23.09 -8.00 4.28
N PRO A 137 23.38 -6.70 4.43
CA PRO A 137 22.64 -5.65 3.74
C PRO A 137 22.59 -5.91 2.22
N ALA A 138 21.37 -5.81 1.67
CA ALA A 138 21.11 -6.03 0.26
C ALA A 138 20.06 -5.05 -0.23
N ILE A 139 19.95 -4.85 -1.54
CA ILE A 139 18.90 -3.98 -2.10
C ILE A 139 17.54 -4.61 -1.80
N HIS A 140 16.63 -3.80 -1.26
CA HIS A 140 15.23 -4.13 -1.06
C HIS A 140 14.42 -3.46 -2.17
N ASN A 141 14.06 -4.22 -3.19
CA ASN A 141 13.42 -3.69 -4.39
C ASN A 141 11.97 -3.21 -4.15
N GLY A 142 11.27 -3.80 -3.18
CA GLY A 142 9.93 -3.37 -2.79
C GLY A 142 8.96 -3.36 -3.96
N ALA A 143 8.80 -4.51 -4.64
CA ALA A 143 7.94 -4.60 -5.81
C ALA A 143 6.46 -4.57 -5.44
N ASP A 144 6.08 -5.29 -4.38
CA ASP A 144 4.74 -5.14 -3.81
C ASP A 144 4.70 -3.94 -2.87
N ASP A 145 5.73 -3.77 -2.05
CA ASP A 145 5.87 -2.69 -1.08
C ASP A 145 6.86 -1.58 -1.58
N ASN A 146 6.45 -0.49 -2.28
CA ASN A 146 5.07 -0.29 -2.71
C ASN A 146 5.06 0.18 -4.18
N ALA A 147 5.91 -0.44 -5.04
CA ALA A 147 5.83 -0.16 -6.48
C ALA A 147 4.47 -0.59 -7.06
N SER A 148 3.81 -1.61 -6.47
CA SER A 148 2.49 -2.08 -6.87
C SER A 148 1.42 -1.01 -6.67
N GLY A 149 1.40 -0.35 -5.51
CA GLY A 149 0.47 0.74 -5.20
C GLY A 149 0.68 1.96 -6.09
N VAL A 150 1.95 2.32 -6.37
CA VAL A 150 2.26 3.41 -7.30
C VAL A 150 1.78 3.09 -8.72
N ALA A 151 2.03 1.88 -9.22
CA ALA A 151 1.56 1.45 -10.54
C ALA A 151 0.03 1.46 -10.63
N ALA A 152 -0.65 1.00 -9.58
CA ALA A 152 -2.11 1.05 -9.48
C ALA A 152 -2.62 2.49 -9.50
N MET A 153 -2.02 3.41 -8.74
CA MET A 153 -2.35 4.84 -8.74
C MET A 153 -2.19 5.47 -10.14
N LEU A 154 -1.08 5.17 -10.84
CA LEU A 154 -0.84 5.65 -12.20
C LEU A 154 -1.89 5.12 -13.19
N ARG A 155 -2.28 3.86 -13.05
CA ARG A 155 -3.33 3.24 -13.84
C ARG A 155 -4.69 3.90 -13.58
N ILE A 156 -5.05 4.14 -12.33
CA ILE A 156 -6.28 4.86 -11.97
C ILE A 156 -6.27 6.28 -12.58
N ALA A 157 -5.14 6.97 -12.52
CA ALA A 157 -4.99 8.30 -13.13
C ALA A 157 -5.23 8.28 -14.65
N GLU A 158 -4.72 7.26 -15.34
CA GLU A 158 -4.94 7.09 -16.78
C GLU A 158 -6.42 6.88 -17.11
N ASP A 159 -7.14 6.07 -16.34
CA ASP A 159 -8.55 5.77 -16.58
C ASP A 159 -9.46 6.95 -16.23
N LEU A 160 -9.24 7.62 -15.09
CA LEU A 160 -10.00 8.81 -14.72
C LEU A 160 -9.82 9.96 -15.71
N LYS A 161 -8.62 10.09 -16.31
CA LYS A 161 -8.37 11.07 -17.38
C LYS A 161 -9.23 10.82 -18.61
N LYS A 162 -9.50 9.55 -18.95
CA LYS A 162 -10.33 9.12 -20.08
C LYS A 162 -11.81 8.97 -19.71
N GLY A 163 -12.11 8.85 -18.42
CA GLY A 163 -13.40 8.54 -17.86
C GLY A 163 -14.44 9.65 -17.91
N ARG A 164 -15.61 9.37 -17.29
CA ARG A 164 -16.77 10.25 -17.21
C ARG A 164 -16.89 10.95 -15.86
N ASP A 165 -16.16 10.48 -14.84
CA ASP A 165 -16.22 10.94 -13.46
C ASP A 165 -15.66 12.35 -13.35
N LYS A 166 -16.55 13.35 -13.43
CA LYS A 166 -16.20 14.77 -13.56
C LYS A 166 -16.68 15.64 -12.40
N ASN A 167 -17.41 15.04 -11.43
CA ASN A 167 -17.94 15.78 -10.30
C ASN A 167 -16.90 16.03 -9.21
N ASN A 168 -15.73 15.39 -9.34
CA ASN A 168 -14.57 15.64 -8.51
C ASN A 168 -13.34 16.00 -9.36
N ASN A 169 -12.43 16.79 -8.79
CA ASN A 169 -11.04 16.85 -9.22
C ASN A 169 -10.28 15.71 -8.57
N TYR A 170 -9.10 15.35 -9.08
CA TYR A 170 -8.29 14.27 -8.51
C TYR A 170 -6.86 14.75 -8.26
N LEU A 171 -6.37 14.56 -7.04
CA LEU A 171 -4.97 14.78 -6.66
C LEU A 171 -4.30 13.40 -6.48
N PHE A 172 -3.36 13.08 -7.35
CA PHE A 172 -2.54 11.87 -7.28
C PHE A 172 -1.25 12.19 -6.55
N MET A 173 -0.90 11.37 -5.55
CA MET A 173 0.23 11.64 -4.68
C MET A 173 1.13 10.40 -4.52
N GLY A 174 2.39 10.52 -4.96
CA GLY A 174 3.45 9.64 -4.49
C GLY A 174 4.01 10.20 -3.18
N PHE A 175 3.85 9.47 -2.08
CA PHE A 175 4.42 9.87 -0.80
C PHE A 175 5.83 9.34 -0.65
N SER A 176 6.70 10.07 0.07
CA SER A 176 8.02 9.63 0.46
C SER A 176 8.15 9.60 1.99
N GLY A 177 9.00 8.72 2.51
CA GLY A 177 9.24 8.59 3.95
C GLY A 177 8.09 7.93 4.70
N GLU A 178 7.31 7.09 4.04
CA GLU A 178 6.29 6.25 4.67
C GLU A 178 6.95 5.28 5.62
N GLU A 179 7.96 4.55 5.16
CA GLU A 179 8.76 3.55 5.88
C GLU A 179 9.48 4.09 7.14
N MET A 180 9.60 5.39 7.21
CA MET A 180 10.20 6.09 8.36
C MET A 180 9.16 6.70 9.31
N GLY A 181 7.88 6.39 9.10
CA GLY A 181 6.77 6.84 9.94
C GLY A 181 5.95 7.95 9.30
N LEU A 182 5.56 7.80 8.04
CA LEU A 182 4.61 8.62 7.31
C LEU A 182 5.08 10.08 7.11
N TYR A 183 6.37 10.32 6.93
CA TYR A 183 6.90 11.70 6.90
C TYR A 183 6.27 12.54 5.80
N GLY A 184 6.16 12.02 4.58
CA GLY A 184 5.64 12.76 3.45
C GLY A 184 4.15 13.09 3.57
N SER A 185 3.32 12.12 3.90
CA SER A 185 1.89 12.36 4.07
C SER A 185 1.58 13.28 5.26
N LYS A 186 2.29 13.12 6.39
CA LYS A 186 2.20 14.04 7.54
C LYS A 186 2.61 15.46 7.17
N TYR A 187 3.70 15.59 6.39
CA TYR A 187 4.15 16.91 5.95
C TYR A 187 3.10 17.57 5.05
N PHE A 188 2.57 16.83 4.07
CA PHE A 188 1.51 17.36 3.21
C PHE A 188 0.24 17.73 3.98
N ALA A 189 -0.22 16.87 4.88
CA ALA A 189 -1.43 17.12 5.69
C ALA A 189 -1.29 18.37 6.58
N ASN A 190 -0.07 18.73 6.98
CA ASN A 190 0.22 19.94 7.76
C ASN A 190 0.58 21.17 6.89
N ASN A 191 1.05 20.96 5.66
CA ASN A 191 1.49 22.00 4.73
C ASN A 191 0.87 21.77 3.33
N PRO A 192 -0.46 21.70 3.21
CA PRO A 192 -1.09 21.29 1.97
C PRO A 192 -0.89 22.31 0.84
N THR A 193 -0.72 21.80 -0.38
CA THR A 193 -0.63 22.64 -1.60
C THR A 193 -1.99 22.88 -2.26
N ILE A 194 -3.04 22.24 -1.72
CA ILE A 194 -4.45 22.44 -2.06
C ILE A 194 -5.24 22.86 -0.83
N ASN A 195 -6.47 23.28 -1.01
CA ASN A 195 -7.38 23.50 0.12
C ASN A 195 -7.95 22.16 0.62
N LEU A 196 -7.41 21.61 1.73
CA LEU A 196 -7.91 20.37 2.33
C LEU A 196 -9.38 20.45 2.78
N GLY A 197 -9.92 21.63 3.05
CA GLY A 197 -11.37 21.79 3.33
C GLY A 197 -12.26 21.51 2.10
N LYS A 198 -11.67 21.29 0.93
CA LYS A 198 -12.31 20.83 -0.29
C LYS A 198 -11.94 19.39 -0.66
N ALA A 199 -11.17 18.70 0.18
CA ALA A 199 -10.93 17.28 0.00
C ALA A 199 -12.22 16.51 0.32
N ASN A 200 -12.67 15.69 -0.66
CA ASN A 200 -13.86 14.88 -0.51
C ASN A 200 -13.53 13.62 0.32
N TYR A 201 -12.56 12.86 -0.15
CA TYR A 201 -12.05 11.66 0.52
C TYR A 201 -10.65 11.31 0.01
N MET A 202 -9.98 10.38 0.70
CA MET A 202 -8.66 9.89 0.30
C MET A 202 -8.65 8.37 0.17
N LEU A 203 -8.08 7.88 -0.92
CA LEU A 203 -7.86 6.47 -1.21
C LEU A 203 -6.35 6.19 -1.19
N ASN A 204 -5.92 5.27 -0.32
CA ASN A 204 -4.52 4.88 -0.16
C ASN A 204 -4.31 3.47 -0.69
N LEU A 205 -3.30 3.30 -1.52
CA LEU A 205 -2.92 2.02 -2.11
C LEU A 205 -1.55 1.61 -1.58
N ASP A 206 -1.53 0.50 -0.87
CA ASP A 206 -0.30 0.02 -0.25
C ASP A 206 -0.29 -1.51 -0.29
N MET A 207 0.73 -2.08 -0.94
CA MET A 207 0.86 -3.53 -1.17
C MET A 207 -0.39 -4.14 -1.81
N VAL A 208 -0.69 -3.74 -3.05
CA VAL A 208 -1.85 -4.24 -3.82
C VAL A 208 -1.48 -5.26 -4.90
N GLY A 209 -0.24 -5.74 -4.90
CA GLY A 209 0.31 -6.63 -5.92
C GLY A 209 0.33 -8.12 -5.57
N ARG A 210 -0.19 -8.53 -4.42
CA ARG A 210 -0.21 -9.95 -4.01
C ARG A 210 -1.63 -10.49 -3.78
N LEU A 211 -2.62 -10.01 -4.55
CA LEU A 211 -3.98 -10.53 -4.48
C LEU A 211 -3.98 -12.05 -4.64
N ASN A 212 -4.48 -12.76 -3.63
CA ASN A 212 -4.49 -14.22 -3.54
C ASN A 212 -5.54 -14.87 -4.48
N GLU A 213 -5.57 -16.20 -4.53
CA GLU A 213 -6.52 -16.94 -5.37
C GLU A 213 -7.98 -16.73 -4.94
N GLU A 214 -8.22 -16.55 -3.65
CA GLU A 214 -9.53 -16.23 -3.09
C GLU A 214 -9.94 -14.78 -3.36
N LYS A 215 -9.04 -13.97 -3.92
CA LYS A 215 -9.24 -12.55 -4.25
C LYS A 215 -9.68 -11.71 -3.05
N VAL A 216 -9.08 -11.98 -1.89
CA VAL A 216 -9.34 -11.21 -0.69
C VAL A 216 -8.63 -9.86 -0.76
N LEU A 217 -9.39 -8.78 -0.65
CA LEU A 217 -8.90 -7.39 -0.58
C LEU A 217 -9.30 -6.82 0.78
N ALA A 218 -8.32 -6.52 1.61
CA ALA A 218 -8.53 -5.81 2.86
C ALA A 218 -8.73 -4.32 2.57
N ILE A 219 -9.78 -3.74 3.18
CA ILE A 219 -10.11 -2.33 3.03
C ILE A 219 -10.35 -1.75 4.43
N SER A 220 -9.40 -0.95 4.92
CA SER A 220 -9.53 -0.25 6.19
C SER A 220 -10.11 1.14 5.98
N GLY A 221 -10.68 1.73 7.05
CA GLY A 221 -11.31 3.06 7.00
C GLY A 221 -12.80 3.04 6.67
N ALA A 222 -13.43 1.87 6.56
CA ALA A 222 -14.86 1.76 6.21
C ALA A 222 -15.81 2.43 7.22
N GLY A 223 -15.35 2.71 8.45
CA GLY A 223 -16.08 3.48 9.46
C GLY A 223 -15.94 4.99 9.32
N THR A 224 -15.04 5.50 8.48
CA THR A 224 -14.74 6.93 8.35
C THR A 224 -15.79 7.74 7.59
N SER A 225 -16.71 7.06 6.90
CA SER A 225 -17.92 7.66 6.31
C SER A 225 -19.03 6.62 6.22
N PRO A 226 -20.31 7.01 6.43
CA PRO A 226 -21.44 6.10 6.22
C PRO A 226 -21.58 5.62 4.78
N ALA A 227 -21.14 6.43 3.81
CA ALA A 227 -21.24 6.12 2.38
C ALA A 227 -20.40 4.88 1.97
N TRP A 228 -19.31 4.60 2.67
CA TRP A 228 -18.42 3.51 2.28
C TRP A 228 -19.10 2.14 2.22
N LYS A 229 -19.75 1.75 3.34
CA LYS A 229 -20.39 0.42 3.43
C LYS A 229 -21.53 0.29 2.45
N GLU A 230 -22.37 1.33 2.31
CA GLU A 230 -23.52 1.34 1.40
C GLU A 230 -23.08 1.08 -0.05
N VAL A 231 -22.05 1.77 -0.52
CA VAL A 231 -21.53 1.61 -1.88
C VAL A 231 -20.83 0.26 -2.05
N MET A 232 -19.94 -0.13 -1.11
CA MET A 232 -19.18 -1.36 -1.24
C MET A 232 -20.02 -2.64 -1.15
N GLU A 233 -21.14 -2.63 -0.43
CA GLU A 233 -22.10 -3.75 -0.40
C GLU A 233 -22.70 -4.06 -1.80
N GLY A 234 -22.80 -3.03 -2.65
CA GLY A 234 -23.30 -3.16 -4.03
C GLY A 234 -22.24 -3.58 -5.06
N LEU A 235 -20.95 -3.45 -4.73
CA LEU A 235 -19.88 -3.68 -5.68
C LEU A 235 -19.56 -5.17 -5.85
N SER A 236 -19.58 -5.64 -7.12
CA SER A 236 -19.20 -7.00 -7.48
C SER A 236 -18.25 -6.97 -8.68
N ILE A 237 -16.97 -6.79 -8.44
CA ILE A 237 -15.95 -6.64 -9.47
C ILE A 237 -14.99 -7.84 -9.45
N GLY A 238 -14.90 -8.55 -10.57
CA GLY A 238 -13.91 -9.61 -10.81
C GLY A 238 -13.87 -10.75 -9.78
N GLY A 239 -14.87 -10.83 -8.89
CA GLY A 239 -14.93 -11.78 -7.78
C GLY A 239 -14.10 -11.37 -6.57
N ILE A 240 -13.72 -10.10 -6.45
CA ILE A 240 -13.06 -9.56 -5.25
C ILE A 240 -13.93 -9.74 -4.03
N GLN A 241 -13.32 -10.23 -2.96
CA GLN A 241 -13.92 -10.37 -1.64
C GLN A 241 -13.37 -9.27 -0.74
N ALA A 242 -14.07 -8.13 -0.67
CA ALA A 242 -13.70 -7.03 0.18
C ALA A 242 -13.89 -7.40 1.67
N LYS A 243 -12.82 -7.32 2.46
CA LYS A 243 -12.87 -7.43 3.92
C LYS A 243 -12.70 -6.06 4.54
N LEU A 244 -13.77 -5.55 5.14
CA LEU A 244 -13.84 -4.20 5.65
C LEU A 244 -13.43 -4.14 7.13
N SER A 245 -12.63 -3.15 7.49
CA SER A 245 -12.41 -2.72 8.86
C SER A 245 -12.74 -1.24 9.02
N ASP A 246 -13.25 -0.86 10.20
CA ASP A 246 -13.80 0.48 10.43
C ASP A 246 -12.72 1.54 10.71
N SER A 247 -11.56 1.14 11.24
CA SER A 247 -10.51 2.06 11.69
C SER A 247 -10.02 2.99 10.58
N GLY A 248 -9.99 4.29 10.85
CA GLY A 248 -9.33 5.29 10.02
C GLY A 248 -7.85 5.46 10.37
N ILE A 249 -7.38 4.85 11.45
CA ILE A 249 -5.98 4.80 11.86
C ILE A 249 -5.39 3.45 11.45
N GLY A 250 -4.23 3.49 10.84
CA GLY A 250 -3.51 2.31 10.41
C GLY A 250 -2.05 2.61 10.10
N PRO A 251 -1.27 1.61 9.71
CA PRO A 251 0.17 1.73 9.52
C PRO A 251 0.57 2.31 8.16
N SER A 252 -0.29 3.10 7.50
CA SER A 252 0.02 3.70 6.20
C SER A 252 -0.54 5.13 6.08
N ASP A 253 -0.27 5.79 4.95
CA ASP A 253 -0.44 7.24 4.71
C ASP A 253 -1.88 7.76 4.88
N HIS A 254 -2.91 6.93 4.73
CA HIS A 254 -4.31 7.30 4.97
C HIS A 254 -4.53 7.88 6.36
N THR A 255 -3.77 7.42 7.37
CA THR A 255 -3.84 7.93 8.75
C THR A 255 -3.60 9.44 8.82
N SER A 256 -2.67 9.97 8.02
CA SER A 256 -2.37 11.41 7.99
C SER A 256 -3.56 12.26 7.54
N PHE A 257 -4.42 11.74 6.68
CA PHE A 257 -5.62 12.41 6.16
C PHE A 257 -6.82 12.20 7.09
N TYR A 258 -6.98 11.02 7.64
CA TYR A 258 -7.99 10.75 8.67
C TYR A 258 -7.86 11.72 9.84
N LEU A 259 -6.62 11.99 10.31
CA LEU A 259 -6.34 12.96 11.37
C LEU A 259 -6.65 14.44 10.99
N LYS A 260 -7.04 14.69 9.73
CA LYS A 260 -7.56 15.96 9.22
C LYS A 260 -9.06 15.94 8.95
N ASP A 261 -9.77 14.99 9.54
CA ASP A 261 -11.21 14.80 9.38
C ASP A 261 -11.63 14.55 7.91
N ILE A 262 -10.78 13.88 7.12
CA ILE A 262 -11.07 13.48 5.76
C ILE A 262 -11.44 11.99 5.78
N PRO A 263 -12.58 11.58 5.16
CA PRO A 263 -12.91 10.16 4.98
C PRO A 263 -11.81 9.43 4.20
N VAL A 264 -11.38 8.26 4.67
CA VAL A 264 -10.27 7.52 4.04
C VAL A 264 -10.65 6.06 3.80
N LEU A 265 -10.05 5.48 2.76
CA LEU A 265 -9.93 4.03 2.60
C LEU A 265 -8.48 3.67 2.33
N HIS A 266 -8.05 2.54 2.86
CA HIS A 266 -6.74 1.94 2.63
C HIS A 266 -6.92 0.54 2.05
N PHE A 267 -6.36 0.29 0.87
CA PHE A 267 -6.43 -0.95 0.12
C PHE A 267 -5.14 -1.74 0.27
N PHE A 268 -5.28 -3.03 0.63
CA PHE A 268 -4.16 -3.89 0.96
C PHE A 268 -4.49 -5.35 0.59
N THR A 269 -3.57 -6.07 -0.06
CA THR A 269 -3.78 -7.47 -0.44
C THR A 269 -3.23 -8.48 0.55
N GLY A 270 -2.66 -8.03 1.65
CA GLY A 270 -2.10 -8.85 2.72
C GLY A 270 -0.57 -8.87 2.70
N GLN A 271 0.01 -9.16 3.86
CA GLN A 271 1.45 -9.40 3.95
C GLN A 271 1.81 -10.76 3.33
N HIS A 272 3.07 -10.89 2.95
CA HIS A 272 3.62 -12.10 2.35
C HIS A 272 5.04 -12.36 2.87
N THR A 273 5.57 -13.54 2.61
CA THR A 273 6.88 -13.98 3.12
C THR A 273 8.07 -13.13 2.65
N ASP A 274 7.89 -12.34 1.59
CA ASP A 274 8.91 -11.46 1.01
C ASP A 274 8.86 -10.02 1.55
N TYR A 275 7.85 -9.69 2.36
CA TYR A 275 7.67 -8.35 2.94
C TYR A 275 8.92 -7.88 3.67
N HIS A 276 9.38 -6.67 3.37
CA HIS A 276 10.59 -6.06 3.91
C HIS A 276 11.86 -6.92 3.71
N LYS A 277 11.92 -7.68 2.60
CA LYS A 277 13.08 -8.50 2.25
C LYS A 277 13.57 -8.19 0.82
N PRO A 278 14.85 -8.50 0.53
CA PRO A 278 15.38 -8.38 -0.83
C PRO A 278 14.67 -9.23 -1.87
N SER A 279 13.83 -10.19 -1.43
CA SER A 279 13.07 -11.08 -2.32
C SER A 279 11.71 -10.51 -2.77
N ASP A 280 11.33 -9.29 -2.35
CA ASP A 280 10.13 -8.64 -2.89
C ASP A 280 10.39 -8.05 -4.27
N ASP A 281 10.39 -8.93 -5.28
CA ASP A 281 10.75 -8.66 -6.65
C ASP A 281 9.55 -8.68 -7.61
N ALA A 282 9.70 -8.00 -8.75
CA ALA A 282 8.66 -7.81 -9.77
C ALA A 282 8.09 -9.13 -10.34
N GLU A 283 8.89 -10.21 -10.38
CA GLU A 283 8.48 -11.53 -10.86
C GLU A 283 7.43 -12.18 -10.00
N LEU A 284 7.32 -11.79 -8.74
CA LEU A 284 6.37 -12.33 -7.77
C LEU A 284 5.04 -11.56 -7.72
N VAL A 285 4.95 -10.43 -8.42
CA VAL A 285 3.76 -9.57 -8.42
C VAL A 285 2.64 -10.16 -9.27
N ASN A 286 1.43 -10.20 -8.72
CA ASN A 286 0.20 -10.58 -9.42
C ASN A 286 -0.37 -9.37 -10.18
N TYR A 287 0.14 -9.10 -11.37
CA TYR A 287 -0.28 -7.97 -12.21
C TYR A 287 -1.78 -8.01 -12.59
N GLN A 288 -2.35 -9.22 -12.76
CA GLN A 288 -3.80 -9.38 -12.99
C GLN A 288 -4.58 -9.01 -11.72
N GLY A 289 -4.02 -9.31 -10.55
CA GLY A 289 -4.55 -8.90 -9.27
C GLY A 289 -4.58 -7.38 -9.12
N ILE A 290 -3.49 -6.68 -9.47
CA ILE A 290 -3.45 -5.21 -9.47
C ILE A 290 -4.54 -4.64 -10.39
N LEU A 291 -4.70 -5.20 -11.59
CA LEU A 291 -5.73 -4.75 -12.52
C LEU A 291 -7.13 -4.90 -11.94
N LEU A 292 -7.42 -6.02 -11.28
CA LEU A 292 -8.71 -6.23 -10.60
C LEU A 292 -8.94 -5.25 -9.44
N VAL A 293 -7.90 -4.95 -8.65
CA VAL A 293 -7.96 -3.97 -7.56
C VAL A 293 -8.22 -2.57 -8.11
N THR A 294 -7.54 -2.19 -9.21
CA THR A 294 -7.79 -0.89 -9.86
C THR A 294 -9.20 -0.80 -10.43
N ASP A 295 -9.71 -1.86 -11.05
CA ASP A 295 -11.09 -1.90 -11.56
C ASP A 295 -12.12 -1.78 -10.41
N TYR A 296 -11.84 -2.39 -9.25
CA TYR A 296 -12.68 -2.26 -8.06
C TYR A 296 -12.70 -0.82 -7.54
N ILE A 297 -11.53 -0.17 -7.45
CA ILE A 297 -11.40 1.23 -6.99
C ILE A 297 -12.08 2.19 -7.97
N LEU A 298 -11.93 1.98 -9.28
CA LEU A 298 -12.60 2.79 -10.30
C LEU A 298 -14.12 2.66 -10.21
N ALA A 299 -14.64 1.45 -10.02
CA ALA A 299 -16.07 1.25 -9.82
C ALA A 299 -16.58 1.92 -8.52
N LEU A 300 -15.78 1.89 -7.44
CA LEU A 300 -16.11 2.62 -6.21
C LEU A 300 -16.17 4.14 -6.45
N ILE A 301 -15.22 4.69 -7.22
CA ILE A 301 -15.19 6.12 -7.57
C ILE A 301 -16.41 6.49 -8.43
N ASP A 302 -16.77 5.68 -9.43
CA ASP A 302 -17.93 5.90 -10.32
C ASP A 302 -19.24 5.96 -9.52
N GLU A 303 -19.45 5.00 -8.61
CA GLU A 303 -20.63 4.98 -7.73
C GLU A 303 -20.71 6.17 -6.76
N LEU A 304 -19.56 6.78 -6.43
CA LEU A 304 -19.50 7.93 -5.52
C LEU A 304 -19.49 9.28 -6.23
N ASP A 305 -19.31 9.33 -7.55
CA ASP A 305 -19.10 10.59 -8.27
C ASP A 305 -20.28 11.56 -8.14
N ASP A 306 -21.50 11.02 -8.06
CA ASP A 306 -22.75 11.81 -7.92
C ASP A 306 -23.16 12.07 -6.45
N ASN A 307 -22.45 11.54 -5.45
CA ASN A 307 -22.87 11.63 -4.04
C ASN A 307 -22.53 12.98 -3.37
N GLY A 308 -21.77 13.82 -4.03
CA GLY A 308 -21.25 15.06 -3.45
C GLY A 308 -20.21 14.81 -2.35
N PRO A 309 -20.00 15.77 -1.41
CA PRO A 309 -19.05 15.62 -0.32
C PRO A 309 -19.46 14.53 0.66
N LEU A 310 -18.55 13.58 0.94
CA LEU A 310 -18.81 12.54 1.94
C LEU A 310 -18.75 13.09 3.37
N ALA A 311 -19.68 12.63 4.21
CA ALA A 311 -19.67 12.98 5.62
C ALA A 311 -18.56 12.22 6.35
N PHE A 312 -17.69 12.93 7.06
CA PHE A 312 -16.68 12.32 7.91
C PHE A 312 -17.29 11.76 9.19
N THR A 313 -16.86 10.58 9.59
CA THR A 313 -17.20 9.94 10.86
C THR A 313 -15.90 9.56 11.56
N LYS A 314 -15.78 10.00 12.82
CA LYS A 314 -14.66 9.61 13.66
C LYS A 314 -14.82 8.16 14.13
N THR A 315 -13.79 7.34 13.92
CA THR A 315 -13.79 5.95 14.37
C THR A 315 -13.37 5.85 15.84
N LYS A 316 -13.75 4.76 16.52
CA LYS A 316 -13.51 4.60 17.97
C LYS A 316 -12.04 4.53 18.34
N ASP A 317 -11.19 4.11 17.40
CA ASP A 317 -9.77 3.82 17.61
C ASP A 317 -8.89 5.05 17.81
N GLU A 318 -9.40 6.26 17.58
CA GLU A 318 -8.58 7.48 17.75
C GLU A 318 -8.15 7.72 19.21
N GLU A 319 -8.99 7.33 20.17
CA GLU A 319 -8.59 7.40 21.59
C GLU A 319 -7.61 6.27 21.95
N GLU A 320 -7.77 5.09 21.35
CA GLU A 320 -6.92 3.92 21.54
C GLU A 320 -5.57 4.10 20.83
N GLY A 321 -5.53 4.61 19.60
CA GLY A 321 -4.30 4.91 18.87
C GLY A 321 -3.42 5.98 19.56
N LYS A 322 -4.01 6.95 20.25
CA LYS A 322 -3.25 7.90 21.09
C LYS A 322 -2.61 7.24 22.31
N ARG A 323 -3.20 6.16 22.83
CA ARG A 323 -2.61 5.35 23.90
C ARG A 323 -1.51 4.43 23.38
N ALA A 324 -1.70 3.84 22.21
CA ALA A 324 -0.74 2.94 21.57
C ALA A 324 0.59 3.59 21.17
N ALA A 325 0.59 4.88 20.80
CA ALA A 325 1.82 5.62 20.44
C ALA A 325 2.82 5.82 21.60
N ALA A 326 2.54 5.30 22.79
CA ALA A 326 3.33 5.51 23.99
C ALA A 326 4.15 4.29 24.45
N PHE A 327 4.11 3.13 23.75
CA PHE A 327 4.87 1.97 24.20
C PHE A 327 6.39 2.12 23.97
N LYS A 328 7.14 1.68 24.98
CA LYS A 328 8.60 1.80 25.03
C LYS A 328 9.32 0.49 24.71
N VAL A 329 8.56 -0.57 24.48
CA VAL A 329 9.05 -1.91 24.22
C VAL A 329 8.35 -2.50 23.00
N THR A 330 8.93 -3.54 22.42
CA THR A 330 8.34 -4.28 21.30
C THR A 330 8.65 -5.76 21.44
N LEU A 331 7.74 -6.63 21.03
CA LEU A 331 8.04 -8.04 20.83
C LEU A 331 8.91 -8.27 19.58
N GLY A 332 8.92 -7.32 18.64
CA GLY A 332 9.54 -7.53 17.34
C GLY A 332 8.77 -8.57 16.52
N VAL A 333 7.46 -8.50 16.57
CA VAL A 333 6.57 -9.30 15.71
C VAL A 333 5.78 -8.36 14.81
N MET A 334 5.38 -8.88 13.66
CA MET A 334 4.56 -8.18 12.68
C MET A 334 3.13 -8.67 12.80
N PRO A 335 2.18 -7.76 13.03
CA PRO A 335 0.77 -8.09 13.06
C PRO A 335 0.24 -8.44 11.67
N ASP A 336 -0.64 -9.43 11.62
CA ASP A 336 -1.44 -9.70 10.43
C ASP A 336 -2.68 -8.80 10.42
N TYR A 337 -2.64 -7.76 9.60
CA TYR A 337 -3.70 -6.75 9.49
C TYR A 337 -4.95 -7.24 8.73
N VAL A 338 -4.90 -8.41 8.07
CA VAL A 338 -6.07 -9.02 7.41
C VAL A 338 -6.73 -10.10 8.24
N TYR A 339 -6.15 -10.44 9.39
CA TYR A 339 -6.73 -11.42 10.30
C TYR A 339 -7.97 -10.85 10.99
N THR A 340 -9.09 -11.56 10.87
CA THR A 340 -10.39 -11.14 11.42
C THR A 340 -10.86 -12.00 12.60
N GLY A 341 -10.02 -12.92 13.08
CA GLY A 341 -10.32 -13.73 14.25
C GLY A 341 -10.01 -12.99 15.56
N GLU A 342 -10.34 -13.62 16.70
CA GLU A 342 -10.00 -13.12 18.03
C GLU A 342 -8.50 -13.24 18.30
N GLY A 343 -7.86 -12.17 18.80
CA GLY A 343 -6.43 -12.09 19.06
C GLY A 343 -5.68 -11.31 17.99
N MET A 344 -4.37 -11.16 18.16
CA MET A 344 -3.47 -10.57 17.17
C MET A 344 -2.60 -11.67 16.55
N ARG A 345 -2.87 -12.03 15.28
CA ARG A 345 -2.06 -13.03 14.56
C ARG A 345 -0.72 -12.42 14.17
N ILE A 346 0.33 -13.22 14.34
CA ILE A 346 1.69 -12.87 13.92
C ILE A 346 1.87 -13.29 12.47
N ASP A 347 2.23 -12.36 11.61
CA ASP A 347 2.58 -12.62 10.22
C ASP A 347 4.10 -12.69 10.00
N GLY A 348 4.88 -12.15 10.93
CA GLY A 348 6.33 -12.27 10.90
C GLY A 348 6.95 -12.08 12.29
N VAL A 349 8.11 -12.68 12.49
CA VAL A 349 8.92 -12.52 13.72
C VAL A 349 10.31 -12.04 13.32
N ILE A 350 10.75 -10.93 13.93
CA ILE A 350 12.04 -10.30 13.64
C ILE A 350 13.13 -11.00 14.48
N ASP A 351 14.15 -11.52 13.82
CA ASP A 351 15.28 -12.18 14.48
C ASP A 351 16.00 -11.23 15.45
N GLY A 352 16.44 -11.80 16.58
CA GLY A 352 17.15 -11.04 17.62
C GLY A 352 16.25 -10.13 18.46
N ARG A 353 14.94 -10.14 18.27
CA ARG A 353 13.96 -9.42 19.08
C ARG A 353 13.36 -10.30 20.18
N PRO A 354 12.71 -9.70 21.20
CA PRO A 354 12.14 -10.43 22.32
C PRO A 354 11.22 -11.59 21.93
N GLY A 355 10.37 -11.41 20.91
CA GLY A 355 9.47 -12.44 20.43
C GLY A 355 10.20 -13.64 19.83
N ALA A 356 11.23 -13.41 19.01
CA ALA A 356 12.07 -14.48 18.46
C ALA A 356 12.80 -15.24 19.59
N ALA A 357 13.37 -14.51 20.57
CA ALA A 357 14.06 -15.10 21.71
C ALA A 357 13.13 -15.97 22.56
N ALA A 358 11.85 -15.61 22.68
CA ALA A 358 10.81 -16.37 23.36
C ALA A 358 10.26 -17.53 22.53
N GLY A 359 10.64 -17.65 21.25
CA GLY A 359 10.16 -18.69 20.33
C GLY A 359 8.71 -18.46 19.87
N LEU A 360 8.34 -17.21 19.63
CA LEU A 360 7.15 -16.87 18.85
C LEU A 360 7.41 -17.21 17.38
N GLU A 361 6.39 -17.59 16.66
CA GLU A 361 6.47 -18.03 15.27
C GLU A 361 5.38 -17.36 14.41
N ASN A 362 5.61 -17.30 13.11
CA ASN A 362 4.60 -16.88 12.16
C ASN A 362 3.36 -17.80 12.26
N GLY A 363 2.18 -17.20 12.24
CA GLY A 363 0.89 -17.87 12.42
C GLY A 363 0.44 -18.02 13.88
N ASP A 364 1.27 -17.70 14.86
CA ASP A 364 0.84 -17.61 16.27
C ASP A 364 -0.21 -16.50 16.41
N ILE A 365 -1.21 -16.74 17.25
CA ILE A 365 -2.21 -15.73 17.59
C ILE A 365 -2.00 -15.32 19.05
N ILE A 366 -1.52 -14.11 19.29
CA ILE A 366 -1.40 -13.56 20.65
C ILE A 366 -2.79 -13.30 21.19
N ILE A 367 -3.12 -13.92 22.31
CA ILE A 367 -4.42 -13.80 22.98
C ILE A 367 -4.31 -13.17 24.37
N ARG A 368 -3.09 -13.01 24.92
CA ARG A 368 -2.87 -12.36 26.21
C ARG A 368 -1.41 -11.90 26.35
N ILE A 369 -1.21 -10.74 26.97
CA ILE A 369 0.10 -10.22 27.40
C ILE A 369 0.01 -9.88 28.89
N GLY A 370 0.74 -10.62 29.72
CA GLY A 370 0.60 -10.52 31.18
C GLY A 370 -0.83 -10.79 31.61
N ASP A 371 -1.46 -9.82 32.27
CA ASP A 371 -2.85 -9.90 32.74
C ASP A 371 -3.89 -9.36 31.74
N MET A 372 -3.45 -8.86 30.59
CA MET A 372 -4.32 -8.24 29.59
C MET A 372 -4.69 -9.22 28.48
N GLU A 373 -6.00 -9.44 28.28
CA GLU A 373 -6.51 -10.14 27.10
C GLU A 373 -6.27 -9.31 25.84
N VAL A 374 -5.89 -9.99 24.76
CA VAL A 374 -5.67 -9.42 23.44
C VAL A 374 -6.75 -9.95 22.50
N LYS A 375 -7.67 -9.10 22.08
CA LYS A 375 -8.76 -9.43 21.15
C LYS A 375 -8.45 -8.97 19.73
N ASP A 376 -7.59 -7.97 19.62
CA ASP A 376 -7.17 -7.37 18.36
C ASP A 376 -5.78 -6.72 18.50
N ILE A 377 -5.34 -6.06 17.43
CA ILE A 377 -4.04 -5.36 17.38
C ILE A 377 -3.96 -4.20 18.39
N TYR A 378 -5.06 -3.55 18.71
CA TYR A 378 -5.06 -2.39 19.62
C TYR A 378 -4.86 -2.84 21.07
N ASP A 379 -5.53 -3.92 21.48
CA ASP A 379 -5.29 -4.57 22.76
C ASP A 379 -3.84 -5.03 22.90
N TYR A 380 -3.26 -5.57 21.82
CA TYR A 380 -1.83 -5.93 21.75
C TYR A 380 -0.93 -4.71 22.01
N MET A 381 -1.20 -3.59 21.32
CA MET A 381 -0.43 -2.36 21.49
C MET A 381 -0.60 -1.77 22.90
N GLU A 382 -1.82 -1.78 23.47
CA GLU A 382 -2.05 -1.36 24.87
C GLU A 382 -1.30 -2.26 25.85
N GLY A 383 -1.32 -3.58 25.59
CA GLY A 383 -0.59 -4.56 26.40
C GLY A 383 0.91 -4.25 26.48
N LEU A 384 1.53 -3.95 25.33
CA LEU A 384 2.94 -3.53 25.27
C LEU A 384 3.21 -2.22 26.03
N GLY A 385 2.26 -1.29 26.01
CA GLY A 385 2.36 -0.01 26.72
C GLY A 385 2.54 -0.11 28.23
N LYS A 386 2.23 -1.27 28.82
CA LYS A 386 2.35 -1.53 30.27
C LYS A 386 3.77 -1.89 30.71
N TYR A 387 4.68 -2.15 29.76
CA TYR A 387 6.02 -2.63 30.02
C TYR A 387 7.09 -1.62 29.61
N LYS A 388 8.29 -1.81 30.15
CA LYS A 388 9.52 -1.06 29.82
C LYS A 388 10.67 -2.04 29.58
N VAL A 389 11.74 -1.56 28.99
CA VAL A 389 12.96 -2.35 28.74
C VAL A 389 13.46 -3.02 30.02
N GLY A 390 13.68 -4.32 29.96
CA GLY A 390 14.10 -5.19 31.07
C GLY A 390 12.94 -5.81 31.86
N ASP A 391 11.68 -5.45 31.60
CA ASP A 391 10.54 -6.13 32.22
C ASP A 391 10.32 -7.50 31.59
N LYS A 392 9.72 -8.42 32.37
CA LYS A 392 9.33 -9.74 31.90
C LYS A 392 7.81 -9.87 31.89
N ALA A 393 7.29 -10.55 30.88
CA ALA A 393 5.88 -10.88 30.78
C ALA A 393 5.65 -12.29 30.23
N ILE A 394 4.51 -12.87 30.57
CA ILE A 394 4.01 -14.07 29.88
C ILE A 394 3.14 -13.60 28.71
N VAL A 395 3.53 -13.97 27.51
CA VAL A 395 2.74 -13.81 26.29
C VAL A 395 2.09 -15.16 25.98
N VAL A 396 0.77 -15.19 25.93
CA VAL A 396 0.01 -16.40 25.61
C VAL A 396 -0.40 -16.38 24.16
N VAL A 397 -0.06 -17.43 23.44
CA VAL A 397 -0.40 -17.58 22.03
C VAL A 397 -1.20 -18.84 21.76
N LYS A 398 -2.03 -18.79 20.74
CA LYS A 398 -2.58 -19.99 20.09
C LYS A 398 -1.71 -20.32 18.87
N ARG A 399 -1.19 -21.57 18.84
CA ARG A 399 -0.47 -22.14 17.69
C ARG A 399 -1.26 -23.34 17.20
N GLY A 400 -2.05 -23.15 16.16
CA GLY A 400 -3.07 -24.10 15.75
C GLY A 400 -4.15 -24.25 16.85
N GLU A 401 -4.30 -25.46 17.40
CA GLU A 401 -5.25 -25.74 18.50
C GLU A 401 -4.61 -25.67 19.91
N GLU A 402 -3.30 -25.49 19.99
CA GLU A 402 -2.57 -25.45 21.27
C GLU A 402 -2.51 -24.01 21.80
N VAL A 403 -2.65 -23.87 23.12
CA VAL A 403 -2.42 -22.63 23.86
C VAL A 403 -1.07 -22.74 24.58
N ILE A 404 -0.15 -21.84 24.29
CA ILE A 404 1.24 -21.88 24.71
C ILE A 404 1.60 -20.60 25.46
N ASP A 405 2.19 -20.73 26.62
CA ASP A 405 2.76 -19.62 27.39
C ASP A 405 4.23 -19.38 26.95
N LYS A 406 4.58 -18.17 26.63
CA LYS A 406 5.94 -17.74 26.26
C LYS A 406 6.42 -16.68 27.24
N GLU A 407 7.53 -16.95 27.96
CA GLU A 407 8.18 -15.93 28.77
C GLU A 407 9.00 -15.00 27.87
N VAL A 408 8.67 -13.71 27.90
CA VAL A 408 9.35 -12.67 27.13
C VAL A 408 10.05 -11.72 28.08
N GLU A 409 11.28 -11.34 27.76
CA GLU A 409 12.02 -10.23 28.36
C GLU A 409 12.16 -9.10 27.33
N PHE A 410 11.62 -7.93 27.67
CA PHE A 410 11.56 -6.77 26.76
C PHE A 410 12.86 -5.95 26.69
#